data_d4913065a9aa44b3415183c45d7c0ab8
#
_entry.id   d4913065a9aa44b3415183c45d7c0ab8
#
_cell.length_a   1.000
_cell.length_b   1.000
_cell.length_c   1.000
_cell.angle_alpha   90.00
_cell.angle_beta   90.00
_cell.angle_gamma   90.00
#
_symmetry.space_group_name_H-M   'P 1'
#
loop_
_entity.id
_entity.type
_entity.pdbx_description
1 polymer ?
#
loop_
_entity_poly.entity_id
_entity_poly.type
_entity_poly.pdbx_seq_one_letter_code
_entity_poly.pdbx_strand_id
1 'polypeptide(L)'
;MKINKKTFFAVHSWIGIKLSILFFIVCFSGTLATLSTEMDWLFFPGTRVEVQDTFAPRNPTVEALRAQYPEGKITLWSRLEVPYASDMVYVNQDGHRTYVFVNQYTGEIQGSTNLTFRRFFRDLHYYLFIPFQVGHFTVLTFAFL
;
A
#
# COMPACT_ATOMS: atom_id res chain seq x y z
N MET A 1 -13.77 -46.87 3.97
CA MET A 1 -14.86 -45.89 4.05
C MET A 1 -15.16 -45.39 2.63
N LYS A 2 -16.26 -45.83 1.99
CA LYS A 2 -16.61 -45.35 0.63
C LYS A 2 -17.26 -43.98 0.74
N ILE A 3 -16.58 -42.94 0.34
CA ILE A 3 -17.16 -41.58 0.28
C ILE A 3 -18.24 -41.59 -0.80
N ASN A 4 -19.45 -41.20 -0.41
CA ASN A 4 -20.59 -41.06 -1.31
C ASN A 4 -20.29 -39.97 -2.35
N LYS A 5 -20.52 -40.24 -3.66
CA LYS A 5 -20.30 -39.29 -4.74
C LYS A 5 -21.01 -37.93 -4.49
N LYS A 6 -22.24 -37.94 -3.96
CA LYS A 6 -22.98 -36.71 -3.62
C LYS A 6 -22.23 -35.87 -2.57
N THR A 7 -21.70 -36.50 -1.53
CA THR A 7 -20.93 -35.80 -0.48
C THR A 7 -19.64 -35.23 -1.06
N PHE A 8 -18.94 -35.99 -1.94
CA PHE A 8 -17.74 -35.50 -2.61
C PHE A 8 -18.03 -34.26 -3.45
N PHE A 9 -19.06 -34.29 -4.28
CA PHE A 9 -19.45 -33.13 -5.10
C PHE A 9 -19.89 -31.93 -4.25
N ALA A 10 -20.63 -32.15 -3.17
CA ALA A 10 -21.04 -31.07 -2.27
C ALA A 10 -19.84 -30.39 -1.62
N VAL A 11 -18.89 -31.16 -1.10
CA VAL A 11 -17.66 -30.66 -0.49
C VAL A 11 -16.80 -29.91 -1.52
N HIS A 12 -16.61 -30.51 -2.72
CA HIS A 12 -15.87 -29.89 -3.80
C HIS A 12 -16.47 -28.54 -4.23
N SER A 13 -17.80 -28.50 -4.45
CA SER A 13 -18.50 -27.26 -4.81
C SER A 13 -18.39 -26.21 -3.71
N TRP A 14 -18.54 -26.60 -2.44
CA TRP A 14 -18.45 -25.68 -1.32
C TRP A 14 -17.05 -25.08 -1.15
N ILE A 15 -16.00 -25.89 -1.32
CA ILE A 15 -14.62 -25.42 -1.32
C ILE A 15 -14.35 -24.52 -2.55
N GLY A 16 -14.79 -24.98 -3.73
CA GLY A 16 -14.58 -24.26 -4.99
C GLY A 16 -15.18 -22.85 -4.96
N ILE A 17 -16.40 -22.69 -4.45
CA ILE A 17 -17.03 -21.36 -4.33
C ILE A 17 -16.20 -20.43 -3.43
N LYS A 18 -15.72 -20.91 -2.29
CA LYS A 18 -14.92 -20.10 -1.36
C LYS A 18 -13.57 -19.70 -1.95
N LEU A 19 -12.89 -20.64 -2.61
CA LEU A 19 -11.64 -20.37 -3.31
C LEU A 19 -11.85 -19.37 -4.45
N SER A 20 -12.95 -19.47 -5.20
CA SER A 20 -13.27 -18.53 -6.28
C SER A 20 -13.50 -17.10 -5.75
N ILE A 21 -14.17 -16.95 -4.60
CA ILE A 21 -14.37 -15.65 -3.95
C ILE A 21 -13.02 -15.05 -3.51
N LEU A 22 -12.18 -15.85 -2.87
CA LEU A 22 -10.84 -15.39 -2.45
C LEU A 22 -9.96 -15.03 -3.66
N PHE A 23 -9.98 -15.85 -4.70
CA PHE A 23 -9.28 -15.57 -5.94
C PHE A 23 -9.75 -14.24 -6.57
N PHE A 24 -11.07 -14.03 -6.62
CA PHE A 24 -11.63 -12.76 -7.09
C PHE A 24 -11.14 -11.57 -6.26
N ILE A 25 -11.12 -11.68 -4.93
CA ILE A 25 -10.63 -10.61 -4.04
C ILE A 25 -9.16 -10.31 -4.34
N VAL A 26 -8.31 -11.34 -4.50
CA VAL A 26 -6.90 -11.15 -4.82
C VAL A 26 -6.72 -10.49 -6.18
N CYS A 27 -7.39 -10.96 -7.23
CA CYS A 27 -7.30 -10.36 -8.57
C CYS A 27 -7.81 -8.92 -8.59
N PHE A 28 -8.96 -8.67 -7.98
CA PHE A 28 -9.57 -7.34 -7.93
C PHE A 28 -8.73 -6.35 -7.12
N SER A 29 -8.20 -6.79 -5.97
CA SER A 29 -7.30 -5.95 -5.17
C SER A 29 -5.99 -5.63 -5.87
N GLY A 30 -5.47 -6.56 -6.70
CA GLY A 30 -4.31 -6.30 -7.56
C GLY A 30 -4.57 -5.19 -8.58
N THR A 31 -5.74 -5.20 -9.22
CA THR A 31 -6.16 -4.13 -10.13
C THR A 31 -6.24 -2.79 -9.40
N LEU A 32 -6.85 -2.75 -8.21
CA LEU A 32 -6.92 -1.52 -7.41
C LEU A 32 -5.54 -1.09 -6.88
N ALA A 33 -4.65 -2.04 -6.60
CA ALA A 33 -3.28 -1.73 -6.19
C ALA A 33 -2.49 -1.01 -7.30
N THR A 34 -2.73 -1.31 -8.57
CA THR A 34 -2.12 -0.58 -9.69
C THR A 34 -2.64 0.85 -9.84
N LEU A 35 -3.91 1.08 -9.50
CA LEU A 35 -4.55 2.41 -9.54
C LEU A 35 -4.40 3.19 -8.22
N SER A 36 -3.72 2.63 -7.23
CA SER A 36 -3.68 3.21 -5.89
C SER A 36 -2.93 4.53 -5.80
N THR A 37 -1.97 4.78 -6.70
CA THR A 37 -1.25 6.06 -6.78
C THR A 37 -2.19 7.18 -7.24
N GLU A 38 -3.01 6.92 -8.24
CA GLU A 38 -4.01 7.85 -8.75
C GLU A 38 -5.12 8.10 -7.72
N MET A 39 -5.49 7.05 -6.97
CA MET A 39 -6.43 7.18 -5.86
C MET A 39 -5.83 8.04 -4.74
N ASP A 40 -4.58 7.80 -4.34
CA ASP A 40 -3.90 8.65 -3.35
C ASP A 40 -3.86 10.10 -3.84
N TRP A 41 -3.55 10.34 -5.12
CA TRP A 41 -3.53 11.67 -5.72
C TRP A 41 -4.93 12.34 -5.74
N LEU A 42 -5.98 11.57 -5.98
CA LEU A 42 -7.35 12.07 -6.03
C LEU A 42 -7.89 12.43 -4.63
N PHE A 43 -7.60 11.59 -3.64
CA PHE A 43 -8.21 11.70 -2.31
C PHE A 43 -7.35 12.48 -1.29
N PHE A 44 -6.02 12.53 -1.49
CA PHE A 44 -5.12 13.26 -0.60
C PHE A 44 -4.57 14.51 -1.31
N PRO A 45 -5.10 15.72 -1.05
CA PRO A 45 -4.61 16.94 -1.66
C PRO A 45 -3.11 17.19 -1.48
N GLY A 46 -2.54 16.76 -0.35
CA GLY A 46 -1.10 16.88 -0.06
C GLY A 46 -0.20 16.02 -0.97
N THR A 47 -0.77 15.13 -1.80
CA THR A 47 0.01 14.38 -2.79
C THR A 47 0.17 15.12 -4.13
N ARG A 48 -0.49 16.27 -4.32
CA ARG A 48 -0.50 17.04 -5.57
C ARG A 48 0.56 18.11 -5.56
N VAL A 49 1.33 18.18 -6.62
CA VAL A 49 2.35 19.22 -6.81
C VAL A 49 2.25 19.83 -8.20
N GLU A 50 2.59 21.12 -8.31
CA GLU A 50 2.81 21.77 -9.60
C GLU A 50 4.19 21.38 -10.12
N VAL A 51 4.24 21.00 -11.39
CA VAL A 51 5.49 20.58 -12.05
C VAL A 51 6.43 21.77 -12.20
N GLN A 52 7.70 21.62 -11.78
CA GLN A 52 8.76 22.61 -11.94
C GLN A 52 9.99 21.95 -12.55
N ASP A 53 10.92 22.76 -13.06
CA ASP A 53 12.10 22.28 -13.77
C ASP A 53 13.18 21.66 -12.86
N THR A 54 13.18 22.03 -11.58
CA THR A 54 14.23 21.63 -10.64
C THR A 54 13.65 21.03 -9.36
N PHE A 55 14.30 19.99 -8.85
CA PHE A 55 13.94 19.37 -7.59
C PHE A 55 14.56 20.11 -6.41
N ALA A 56 13.81 20.19 -5.30
CA ALA A 56 14.33 20.74 -4.05
C ALA A 56 15.45 19.87 -3.46
N PRO A 57 16.43 20.49 -2.79
CA PRO A 57 17.41 19.75 -2.01
C PRO A 57 16.73 19.08 -0.81
N ARG A 58 17.12 17.83 -0.51
CA ARG A 58 16.47 17.04 0.55
C ARG A 58 16.86 17.46 1.96
N ASN A 59 18.07 18.02 2.15
CA ASN A 59 18.59 18.29 3.49
C ASN A 59 17.71 19.22 4.33
N PRO A 60 17.22 20.37 3.83
CA PRO A 60 16.33 21.24 4.58
C PRO A 60 15.03 20.55 5.01
N THR A 61 14.47 19.72 4.11
CA THR A 61 13.25 18.96 4.38
C THR A 61 13.48 17.88 5.44
N VAL A 62 14.64 17.23 5.44
CA VAL A 62 15.01 16.25 6.49
C VAL A 62 15.11 16.93 7.86
N GLU A 63 15.66 18.15 7.92
CA GLU A 63 15.71 18.93 9.16
C GLU A 63 14.31 19.33 9.64
N ALA A 64 13.45 19.78 8.74
CA ALA A 64 12.04 20.09 9.05
C ALA A 64 11.27 18.86 9.54
N LEU A 65 11.49 17.69 8.90
CA LEU A 65 10.88 16.42 9.33
C LEU A 65 11.36 15.99 10.73
N ARG A 66 12.65 16.15 11.04
CA ARG A 66 13.19 15.87 12.37
C ARG A 66 12.66 16.81 13.45
N ALA A 67 12.43 18.09 13.09
CA ALA A 67 11.82 19.05 14.01
C ALA A 67 10.34 18.71 14.28
N GLN A 68 9.60 18.25 13.26
CA GLN A 68 8.20 17.87 13.40
C GLN A 68 8.00 16.51 14.07
N TYR A 69 8.94 15.57 13.87
CA TYR A 69 8.93 14.22 14.42
C TYR A 69 10.23 13.93 15.17
N PRO A 70 10.47 14.51 16.35
CA PRO A 70 11.76 14.46 17.04
C PRO A 70 12.18 13.04 17.43
N GLU A 71 11.22 12.17 17.74
CA GLU A 71 11.46 10.75 18.04
C GLU A 71 11.19 9.84 16.83
N GLY A 72 10.78 10.44 15.71
CA GLY A 72 10.46 9.74 14.48
C GLY A 72 11.71 9.33 13.72
N LYS A 73 11.77 8.06 13.30
CA LYS A 73 12.82 7.55 12.43
C LYS A 73 12.36 7.58 10.98
N ILE A 74 13.04 8.35 10.15
CA ILE A 74 12.85 8.33 8.69
C ILE A 74 13.38 6.98 8.17
N THR A 75 12.49 6.15 7.65
CA THR A 75 12.83 4.78 7.21
C THR A 75 12.93 4.65 5.70
N LEU A 76 12.21 5.47 4.96
CA LEU A 76 12.22 5.46 3.50
C LEU A 76 11.83 6.83 2.96
N TRP A 77 12.48 7.24 1.87
CA TRP A 77 12.07 8.37 1.02
C TRP A 77 11.77 7.83 -0.36
N SER A 78 10.50 7.81 -0.73
CA SER A 78 10.02 7.29 -2.02
C SER A 78 9.64 8.44 -2.94
N ARG A 79 10.34 8.54 -4.06
CA ARG A 79 9.92 9.35 -5.20
C ARG A 79 9.15 8.45 -6.16
N LEU A 80 7.95 8.84 -6.53
CA LEU A 80 7.08 8.02 -7.38
C LEU A 80 7.41 8.10 -8.88
N GLU A 81 8.39 8.93 -9.28
CA GLU A 81 8.74 9.21 -10.69
C GLU A 81 7.56 9.81 -11.50
N VAL A 82 6.57 10.32 -10.78
CA VAL A 82 5.40 10.98 -11.35
C VAL A 82 5.55 12.48 -11.12
N PRO A 83 5.65 13.32 -12.16
CA PRO A 83 6.01 14.72 -12.01
C PRO A 83 4.96 15.54 -11.24
N TYR A 84 3.70 15.15 -11.28
CA TYR A 84 2.58 15.84 -10.60
C TYR A 84 2.29 15.30 -9.19
N ALA A 85 3.10 14.36 -8.69
CA ALA A 85 2.91 13.79 -7.35
C ALA A 85 4.03 14.20 -6.39
N SER A 86 3.69 14.32 -5.10
CA SER A 86 4.65 14.55 -4.03
C SER A 86 5.58 13.36 -3.81
N ASP A 87 6.76 13.60 -3.27
CA ASP A 87 7.56 12.56 -2.63
C ASP A 87 6.82 12.07 -1.37
N MET A 88 6.99 10.79 -1.05
CA MET A 88 6.42 10.19 0.16
C MET A 88 7.54 9.78 1.11
N VAL A 89 7.56 10.36 2.30
CA VAL A 89 8.54 10.04 3.34
C VAL A 89 7.89 9.21 4.43
N TYR A 90 8.50 8.09 4.77
CA TYR A 90 8.02 7.15 5.76
C TYR A 90 8.70 7.45 7.08
N VAL A 91 7.93 7.93 8.04
CA VAL A 91 8.37 8.19 9.41
C VAL A 91 7.79 7.12 10.32
N ASN A 92 8.63 6.46 11.08
CA ASN A 92 8.22 5.47 12.08
C ASN A 92 8.48 6.04 13.48
N GLN A 93 7.42 6.16 14.27
CA GLN A 93 7.46 6.62 15.66
C GLN A 93 6.61 5.67 16.50
N ASP A 94 7.16 5.14 17.59
CA ASP A 94 6.48 4.23 18.52
C ASP A 94 5.82 3.00 17.83
N GLY A 95 6.47 2.48 16.79
CA GLY A 95 5.94 1.36 16.01
C GLY A 95 4.83 1.74 15.00
N HIS A 96 4.39 2.99 15.01
CA HIS A 96 3.42 3.51 14.05
C HIS A 96 4.10 4.16 12.86
N ARG A 97 3.63 3.82 11.66
CA ARG A 97 4.14 4.39 10.41
C ARG A 97 3.25 5.52 9.94
N THR A 98 3.85 6.69 9.76
CA THR A 98 3.22 7.87 9.15
C THR A 98 3.82 8.09 7.76
N TYR A 99 2.98 8.35 6.78
CA TYR A 99 3.34 8.73 5.43
C TYR A 99 3.24 10.25 5.33
N VAL A 100 4.38 10.91 5.13
CA VAL A 100 4.46 12.36 5.01
C VAL A 100 4.64 12.72 3.55
N PHE A 101 3.78 13.61 3.05
CA PHE A 101 3.81 14.10 1.67
C PHE A 101 4.69 15.34 1.60
N VAL A 102 5.70 15.29 0.75
CA VAL A 102 6.68 16.37 0.55
C VAL A 102 6.67 16.82 -0.89
N ASN A 103 6.51 18.09 -1.12
CA ASN A 103 6.61 18.65 -2.45
C ASN A 103 8.04 18.44 -2.99
N GLN A 104 8.16 17.67 -4.07
CA GLN A 104 9.46 17.30 -4.63
C GLN A 104 10.23 18.50 -5.22
N TYR A 105 9.56 19.61 -5.51
CA TYR A 105 10.14 20.81 -6.13
C TYR A 105 10.46 21.92 -5.12
N THR A 106 9.66 22.05 -4.06
CA THR A 106 9.85 23.10 -3.03
C THR A 106 10.46 22.56 -1.74
N GLY A 107 10.36 21.25 -1.49
CA GLY A 107 10.76 20.62 -0.23
C GLY A 107 9.75 20.83 0.92
N GLU A 108 8.61 21.45 0.65
CA GLU A 108 7.58 21.75 1.64
C GLU A 108 6.81 20.48 2.06
N ILE A 109 6.53 20.36 3.35
CA ILE A 109 5.68 19.30 3.90
C ILE A 109 4.22 19.70 3.69
N GLN A 110 3.50 18.95 2.83
CA GLN A 110 2.13 19.27 2.41
C GLN A 110 1.06 18.55 3.24
N GLY A 111 1.44 17.57 4.03
CA GLY A 111 0.53 16.80 4.88
C GLY A 111 1.05 15.42 5.23
N SER A 112 0.24 14.68 5.97
CA SER A 112 0.59 13.31 6.36
C SER A 112 -0.66 12.46 6.57
N THR A 113 -0.48 11.14 6.49
CA THR A 113 -1.52 10.13 6.79
C THR A 113 -0.89 8.86 7.35
N ASN A 114 -1.65 8.10 8.12
CA ASN A 114 -1.21 6.79 8.61
C ASN A 114 -1.59 5.66 7.65
N LEU A 115 -2.49 5.91 6.71
CA LEU A 115 -2.94 4.94 5.74
C LEU A 115 -3.14 5.59 4.37
N THR A 116 -2.52 5.04 3.34
CA THR A 116 -2.73 5.38 1.94
C THR A 116 -3.51 4.27 1.24
N PHE A 117 -4.18 4.57 0.12
CA PHE A 117 -4.82 3.54 -0.72
C PHE A 117 -3.78 2.54 -1.23
N ARG A 118 -2.59 3.03 -1.58
CA ARG A 118 -1.46 2.18 -1.98
C ARG A 118 -1.10 1.17 -0.89
N ARG A 119 -1.03 1.58 0.37
CA ARG A 119 -0.77 0.68 1.50
C ARG A 119 -1.91 -0.30 1.70
N PHE A 120 -3.15 0.18 1.70
CA PHE A 120 -4.34 -0.64 1.91
C PHE A 120 -4.47 -1.75 0.87
N PHE A 121 -4.45 -1.41 -0.42
CA PHE A 121 -4.62 -2.41 -1.48
C PHE A 121 -3.42 -3.35 -1.61
N ARG A 122 -2.19 -2.87 -1.35
CA ARG A 122 -1.03 -3.73 -1.28
C ARG A 122 -1.16 -4.77 -0.18
N ASP A 123 -1.55 -4.37 1.02
CA ASP A 123 -1.66 -5.28 2.16
C ASP A 123 -2.83 -6.26 1.98
N LEU A 124 -3.91 -5.84 1.32
CA LEU A 124 -5.00 -6.73 0.91
C LEU A 124 -4.52 -7.73 -0.15
N HIS A 125 -3.83 -7.28 -1.19
CA HIS A 125 -3.40 -8.12 -2.31
C HIS A 125 -2.32 -9.13 -1.91
N TYR A 126 -1.32 -8.70 -1.14
CA TYR A 126 -0.19 -9.57 -0.78
C TYR A 126 -0.44 -10.43 0.45
N TYR A 127 -1.30 -10.00 1.35
CA TYR A 127 -1.42 -10.63 2.67
C TYR A 127 -2.85 -10.95 3.07
N LEU A 128 -3.88 -10.49 2.37
CA LEU A 128 -5.29 -10.55 2.79
C LEU A 128 -5.50 -10.02 4.22
N PHE A 129 -4.70 -9.03 4.64
CA PHE A 129 -4.62 -8.51 6.02
C PHE A 129 -4.25 -9.56 7.09
N ILE A 130 -3.78 -10.73 6.68
CA ILE A 130 -3.26 -11.76 7.60
C ILE A 130 -1.79 -11.43 7.92
N PRO A 131 -1.25 -11.80 9.11
CA PRO A 131 0.15 -11.56 9.44
C PRO A 131 1.10 -12.02 8.33
N PHE A 132 2.09 -11.17 8.04
CA PHE A 132 2.97 -11.19 6.86
C PHE A 132 3.34 -12.58 6.31
N GLN A 133 3.87 -13.47 7.15
CA GLN A 133 4.33 -14.79 6.67
C GLN A 133 3.17 -15.68 6.21
N VAL A 134 2.12 -15.81 7.04
CA VAL A 134 0.97 -16.67 6.74
C VAL A 134 0.17 -16.12 5.57
N GLY A 135 -0.08 -14.81 5.54
CA GLY A 135 -0.85 -14.16 4.49
C GLY A 135 -0.18 -14.26 3.13
N HIS A 136 1.13 -14.01 3.07
CA HIS A 136 1.89 -14.11 1.83
C HIS A 136 1.87 -15.55 1.25
N PHE A 137 2.10 -16.57 2.07
CA PHE A 137 2.02 -17.97 1.60
C PHE A 137 0.59 -18.34 1.20
N THR A 138 -0.44 -17.83 1.89
CA THR A 138 -1.84 -18.06 1.51
C THR A 138 -2.12 -17.50 0.12
N VAL A 139 -1.72 -16.27 -0.18
CA VAL A 139 -1.92 -15.66 -1.51
C VAL A 139 -1.10 -16.40 -2.57
N LEU A 140 0.14 -16.79 -2.28
CA LEU A 140 0.97 -17.55 -3.23
C LEU A 140 0.36 -18.89 -3.61
N THR A 141 -0.37 -19.57 -2.73
CA THR A 141 -1.04 -20.83 -3.08
C THR A 141 -2.05 -20.67 -4.20
N PHE A 142 -2.68 -19.47 -4.33
CA PHE A 142 -3.61 -19.19 -5.44
C PHE A 142 -2.91 -19.06 -6.80
N ALA A 143 -1.60 -18.80 -6.83
CA ALA A 143 -0.84 -18.74 -8.08
C ALA A 143 -0.59 -20.15 -8.69
N PHE A 144 -0.79 -21.21 -7.89
CA PHE A 144 -0.57 -22.60 -8.29
C PHE A 144 -1.88 -23.39 -8.44
N LEU A 145 -3.03 -22.78 -8.22
CA LEU A 145 -4.36 -23.39 -8.42
C LEU A 145 -4.97 -22.96 -9.76
#